data_ec957565b526c6ededd7929285911085
#
_entry.id   ec957565b526c6ededd7929285911085
#
_cell.length_a   1.000
_cell.length_b   1.000
_cell.length_c   1.000
_cell.angle_alpha   90.00
_cell.angle_beta   90.00
_cell.angle_gamma   90.00
#
_symmetry.space_group_name_H-M   'P 1'
#
loop_
_entity.id
_entity.type
_entity.pdbx_description
1 polymer ?
#
loop_
_entity_poly.entity_id
_entity_poly.type
_entity_poly.pdbx_seq_one_letter_code
_entity_poly.pdbx_strand_id
1 'polypeptide(L)'
;MQILIVSSGVFLSALDVSVNVALPKISSYFNSPPNVVYLMIIFYLSTTVALQLPLGKAGDIIGLRKVFVFGLLAYTLSMIAIGLAPSIGTVIIFRIFQAFGNASLLAIAPALVTSMVTPEIRGRSLGIMTSIGSVGMITGTLFAGLTLEYFSWEWIFLGRVPLCLIALIGSFTLLKGIGVQHKSNLLKENTYDWLGAFLLFLGLISLVTIFQRGSSQGYLRAEIVFLLVIFLAAVKLFIFRQKTTDNPLIDLALTKNTVLLSGFLSNLFFFMGSFINFFILPYYAGTILESPDLVLAMFLFINALAIFIFAPIGGYVSDKIGSPIVSLIGLSIVSCTLLTYLSLDGDSNTFEIAIRIGFVGLGTGLFQSSNLNLVMGTIKVREFGSGGAISSISRGLGCVASVTLLGGAFTSLYESTVSDVDILDALSSPKSVDAFIFSYHVSYAIGAAIVGFSIVFTMIAWRSMKKSESRNGYKQIDCNNLKTNRKEK
;
A
#
# COMPACT_ATOMS: atom_id res chain seq x y z
N MET A 1 -11.67 -12.75 -17.21
CA MET A 1 -10.30 -13.02 -17.67
C MET A 1 -9.42 -11.77 -17.66
N GLN A 2 -9.86 -10.64 -18.23
CA GLN A 2 -9.08 -9.38 -18.24
C GLN A 2 -8.74 -8.86 -16.84
N ILE A 3 -9.69 -8.88 -15.90
CA ILE A 3 -9.45 -8.49 -14.50
C ILE A 3 -8.37 -9.37 -13.87
N LEU A 4 -8.35 -10.68 -14.14
CA LEU A 4 -7.33 -11.59 -13.62
C LEU A 4 -5.92 -11.24 -14.13
N ILE A 5 -5.80 -10.88 -15.43
CA ILE A 5 -4.52 -10.45 -16.01
C ILE A 5 -4.04 -9.15 -15.37
N VAL A 6 -4.92 -8.16 -15.14
CA VAL A 6 -4.53 -6.93 -14.45
C VAL A 6 -4.16 -7.22 -12.99
N SER A 7 -4.93 -8.07 -12.31
CA SER A 7 -4.68 -8.46 -10.93
C SER A 7 -3.37 -9.25 -10.76
N SER A 8 -2.88 -9.93 -11.82
CA SER A 8 -1.57 -10.59 -11.77
C SER A 8 -0.41 -9.61 -11.52
N GLY A 9 -0.54 -8.34 -11.91
CA GLY A 9 0.42 -7.30 -11.57
C GLY A 9 0.47 -7.04 -10.05
N VAL A 10 -0.70 -7.01 -9.39
CA VAL A 10 -0.78 -6.84 -7.92
C VAL A 10 -0.28 -8.11 -7.21
N PHE A 11 -0.58 -9.29 -7.75
CA PHE A 11 -0.06 -10.57 -7.27
C PHE A 11 1.47 -10.61 -7.32
N LEU A 12 2.08 -10.26 -8.45
CA LEU A 12 3.54 -10.21 -8.62
C LEU A 12 4.19 -9.22 -7.65
N SER A 13 3.57 -8.04 -7.46
CA SER A 13 4.01 -7.06 -6.46
C SER A 13 3.97 -7.64 -5.03
N ALA A 14 2.94 -8.38 -4.69
CA ALA A 14 2.76 -8.96 -3.36
C ALA A 14 3.73 -10.14 -3.09
N LEU A 15 4.17 -10.85 -4.13
CA LEU A 15 5.22 -11.86 -4.03
C LEU A 15 6.56 -11.31 -3.48
N ASP A 16 6.80 -10.01 -3.57
CA ASP A 16 8.05 -9.39 -3.10
C ASP A 16 8.29 -9.52 -1.59
N VAL A 17 7.28 -9.89 -0.81
CA VAL A 17 7.44 -10.28 0.61
C VAL A 17 8.47 -11.41 0.77
N SER A 18 8.59 -12.31 -0.21
CA SER A 18 9.56 -13.42 -0.21
C SER A 18 11.02 -12.97 -0.11
N VAL A 19 11.34 -11.77 -0.58
CA VAL A 19 12.72 -11.24 -0.56
C VAL A 19 13.18 -10.97 0.86
N ASN A 20 12.26 -10.58 1.77
CA ASN A 20 12.61 -10.34 3.18
C ASN A 20 13.14 -11.62 3.85
N VAL A 21 12.60 -12.78 3.48
CA VAL A 21 13.05 -14.09 3.99
C VAL A 21 14.45 -14.44 3.47
N ALA A 22 14.83 -13.95 2.29
CA ALA A 22 16.13 -14.24 1.66
C ALA A 22 17.30 -13.40 2.15
N LEU A 23 17.05 -12.30 2.88
CA LEU A 23 18.08 -11.34 3.27
C LEU A 23 19.30 -11.98 3.95
N PRO A 24 19.16 -12.88 4.92
CA PRO A 24 20.32 -13.53 5.56
C PRO A 24 21.17 -14.32 4.56
N LYS A 25 20.53 -15.07 3.65
CA LYS A 25 21.26 -15.85 2.62
C LYS A 25 21.94 -14.95 1.61
N ILE A 26 21.32 -13.83 1.20
CA ILE A 26 21.92 -12.82 0.32
C ILE A 26 23.14 -12.18 1.01
N SER A 27 23.01 -11.84 2.30
CA SER A 27 24.10 -11.30 3.11
C SER A 27 25.31 -12.23 3.15
N SER A 28 25.09 -13.51 3.44
CA SER A 28 26.13 -14.52 3.47
C SER A 28 26.76 -14.76 2.11
N TYR A 29 25.96 -14.81 1.03
CA TYR A 29 26.45 -15.07 -0.34
C TYR A 29 27.41 -13.98 -0.83
N PHE A 30 27.08 -12.70 -0.60
CA PHE A 30 27.91 -11.57 -1.02
C PHE A 30 28.93 -11.14 0.04
N ASN A 31 29.04 -11.84 1.17
CA ASN A 31 29.85 -11.44 2.33
C ASN A 31 29.64 -9.96 2.70
N SER A 32 28.40 -9.50 2.64
CA SER A 32 28.03 -8.10 2.86
C SER A 32 27.31 -7.93 4.19
N PRO A 33 27.62 -6.89 4.97
CA PRO A 33 26.97 -6.69 6.27
C PRO A 33 25.48 -6.42 6.10
N PRO A 34 24.63 -6.82 7.06
CA PRO A 34 23.16 -6.71 6.97
C PRO A 34 22.65 -5.31 6.63
N ASN A 35 23.28 -4.26 7.17
CA ASN A 35 22.93 -2.86 6.89
C ASN A 35 23.04 -2.49 5.40
N VAL A 36 24.00 -3.06 4.67
CA VAL A 36 24.14 -2.86 3.21
C VAL A 36 23.06 -3.63 2.46
N VAL A 37 22.78 -4.88 2.89
CA VAL A 37 21.73 -5.70 2.26
C VAL A 37 20.34 -5.10 2.45
N TYR A 38 20.07 -4.50 3.61
CA TYR A 38 18.81 -3.78 3.84
C TYR A 38 18.60 -2.58 2.90
N LEU A 39 19.65 -1.98 2.35
CA LEU A 39 19.51 -0.89 1.37
C LEU A 39 18.73 -1.33 0.13
N MET A 40 18.79 -2.61 -0.27
CA MET A 40 18.02 -3.11 -1.41
C MET A 40 16.49 -3.02 -1.17
N ILE A 41 16.04 -3.19 0.08
CA ILE A 41 14.62 -3.02 0.45
C ILE A 41 14.27 -1.54 0.53
N ILE A 42 15.13 -0.76 1.20
CA ILE A 42 14.92 0.69 1.39
C ILE A 42 14.77 1.38 0.04
N PHE A 43 15.72 1.21 -0.87
CA PHE A 43 15.67 1.83 -2.19
C PHE A 43 14.50 1.34 -3.03
N TYR A 44 14.19 0.04 -2.97
CA TYR A 44 13.03 -0.52 -3.66
C TYR A 44 11.70 0.11 -3.18
N LEU A 45 11.44 0.13 -1.88
CA LEU A 45 10.19 0.67 -1.32
C LEU A 45 10.09 2.19 -1.53
N SER A 46 11.17 2.93 -1.27
CA SER A 46 11.20 4.38 -1.45
C SER A 46 10.94 4.77 -2.89
N THR A 47 11.62 4.12 -3.84
CA THR A 47 11.44 4.36 -5.27
C THR A 47 10.03 3.95 -5.74
N THR A 48 9.51 2.82 -5.26
CA THR A 48 8.14 2.38 -5.58
C THR A 48 7.12 3.45 -5.19
N VAL A 49 7.16 3.92 -3.94
CA VAL A 49 6.21 4.94 -3.45
C VAL A 49 6.36 6.26 -4.22
N ALA A 50 7.59 6.69 -4.46
CA ALA A 50 7.88 7.97 -5.11
C ALA A 50 7.47 8.01 -6.59
N LEU A 51 7.51 6.88 -7.30
CA LEU A 51 7.17 6.80 -8.73
C LEU A 51 5.68 6.51 -9.00
N GLN A 52 4.88 6.11 -8.01
CA GLN A 52 3.48 5.73 -8.26
C GLN A 52 2.66 6.85 -8.92
N LEU A 53 2.74 8.08 -8.41
CA LEU A 53 1.96 9.19 -8.97
C LEU A 53 2.47 9.66 -10.34
N PRO A 54 3.79 9.86 -10.55
CA PRO A 54 4.33 10.11 -11.88
C PRO A 54 3.87 9.09 -12.92
N LEU A 55 3.90 7.79 -12.58
CA LEU A 55 3.50 6.73 -13.49
C LEU A 55 1.97 6.61 -13.65
N GLY A 56 1.20 6.91 -12.60
CA GLY A 56 -0.24 7.05 -12.69
C GLY A 56 -0.64 8.13 -13.68
N LYS A 57 -0.04 9.32 -13.60
CA LYS A 57 -0.24 10.43 -14.54
C LYS A 57 0.23 10.09 -15.96
N ALA A 58 1.36 9.40 -16.08
CA ALA A 58 1.79 8.88 -17.38
C ALA A 58 0.73 7.95 -17.99
N GLY A 59 0.09 7.10 -17.18
CA GLY A 59 -1.03 6.25 -17.60
C GLY A 59 -2.22 7.04 -18.12
N ASP A 60 -2.56 8.16 -17.50
CA ASP A 60 -3.63 9.06 -17.94
C ASP A 60 -3.31 9.74 -19.28
N ILE A 61 -2.03 10.04 -19.57
CA ILE A 61 -1.59 10.73 -20.79
C ILE A 61 -1.35 9.76 -21.95
N ILE A 62 -0.54 8.72 -21.76
CA ILE A 62 -0.08 7.82 -22.83
C ILE A 62 -0.92 6.54 -22.95
N GLY A 63 -1.81 6.31 -21.97
CA GLY A 63 -2.73 5.19 -21.87
C GLY A 63 -2.35 4.16 -20.82
N LEU A 64 -3.35 3.79 -20.00
CA LEU A 64 -3.19 2.88 -18.86
C LEU A 64 -2.54 1.54 -19.24
N ARG A 65 -3.03 0.92 -20.33
CA ARG A 65 -2.49 -0.35 -20.82
C ARG A 65 -1.00 -0.28 -21.16
N LYS A 66 -0.57 0.80 -21.81
CA LYS A 66 0.83 0.95 -22.23
C LYS A 66 1.76 1.03 -21.02
N VAL A 67 1.39 1.84 -20.01
CA VAL A 67 2.19 1.97 -18.78
C VAL A 67 2.19 0.65 -18.00
N PHE A 68 1.06 -0.06 -17.93
CA PHE A 68 1.00 -1.37 -17.27
C PHE A 68 1.90 -2.41 -17.94
N VAL A 69 1.84 -2.55 -19.27
CA VAL A 69 2.67 -3.48 -20.03
C VAL A 69 4.16 -3.12 -19.92
N PHE A 70 4.49 -1.83 -20.01
CA PHE A 70 5.87 -1.37 -19.83
C PHE A 70 6.36 -1.64 -18.40
N GLY A 71 5.50 -1.45 -17.39
CA GLY A 71 5.77 -1.80 -16.01
C GLY A 71 6.07 -3.29 -15.82
N LEU A 72 5.25 -4.18 -16.41
CA LEU A 72 5.50 -5.63 -16.42
C LEU A 72 6.81 -5.99 -17.08
N LEU A 73 7.12 -5.37 -18.23
CA LEU A 73 8.39 -5.61 -18.93
C LEU A 73 9.59 -5.19 -18.06
N ALA A 74 9.55 -3.97 -17.51
CA ALA A 74 10.63 -3.48 -16.63
C ALA A 74 10.79 -4.36 -15.39
N TYR A 75 9.67 -4.79 -14.77
CA TYR A 75 9.68 -5.70 -13.63
C TYR A 75 10.30 -7.06 -14.00
N THR A 76 9.92 -7.64 -15.14
CA THR A 76 10.43 -8.93 -15.61
C THR A 76 11.93 -8.88 -15.91
N LEU A 77 12.38 -7.85 -16.63
CA LEU A 77 13.80 -7.68 -16.96
C LEU A 77 14.64 -7.47 -15.70
N SER A 78 14.12 -6.72 -14.73
CA SER A 78 14.79 -6.52 -13.46
C SER A 78 14.90 -7.81 -12.64
N MET A 79 13.89 -8.69 -12.66
CA MET A 79 13.94 -10.01 -12.01
C MET A 79 15.09 -10.86 -12.56
N ILE A 80 15.23 -10.90 -13.90
CA ILE A 80 16.31 -11.62 -14.56
C ILE A 80 17.67 -10.99 -14.18
N ALA A 81 17.77 -9.67 -14.23
CA ALA A 81 19.00 -8.96 -13.94
C ALA A 81 19.45 -9.11 -12.47
N ILE A 82 18.50 -9.12 -11.52
CA ILE A 82 18.80 -9.36 -10.10
C ILE A 82 19.29 -10.79 -9.89
N GLY A 83 18.63 -11.79 -10.50
CA GLY A 83 19.03 -13.18 -10.38
C GLY A 83 20.39 -13.51 -11.02
N LEU A 84 20.88 -12.64 -11.90
CA LEU A 84 22.20 -12.77 -12.55
C LEU A 84 23.23 -11.76 -12.00
N ALA A 85 22.93 -11.05 -10.91
CA ALA A 85 23.75 -9.96 -10.40
C ALA A 85 25.07 -10.48 -9.79
N PRO A 86 26.23 -9.93 -10.19
CA PRO A 86 27.53 -10.38 -9.68
C PRO A 86 27.92 -9.76 -8.33
N SER A 87 27.20 -8.77 -7.83
CA SER A 87 27.49 -8.05 -6.59
C SER A 87 26.25 -7.48 -5.93
N ILE A 88 26.31 -7.24 -4.61
CA ILE A 88 25.22 -6.62 -3.87
C ILE A 88 24.88 -5.20 -4.39
N GLY A 89 25.87 -4.44 -4.85
CA GLY A 89 25.65 -3.13 -5.46
C GLY A 89 24.80 -3.23 -6.74
N THR A 90 25.08 -4.24 -7.57
CA THR A 90 24.29 -4.52 -8.79
C THR A 90 22.87 -4.96 -8.44
N VAL A 91 22.68 -5.77 -7.40
CA VAL A 91 21.35 -6.13 -6.88
C VAL A 91 20.58 -4.87 -6.50
N ILE A 92 21.19 -3.95 -5.73
CA ILE A 92 20.56 -2.70 -5.29
C ILE A 92 20.12 -1.86 -6.49
N ILE A 93 20.98 -1.70 -7.51
CA ILE A 93 20.66 -0.94 -8.72
C ILE A 93 19.45 -1.57 -9.45
N PHE A 94 19.45 -2.88 -9.67
CA PHE A 94 18.35 -3.54 -10.35
C PHE A 94 17.07 -3.58 -9.51
N ARG A 95 17.15 -3.52 -8.18
CA ARG A 95 15.99 -3.33 -7.30
C ARG A 95 15.34 -1.95 -7.52
N ILE A 96 16.12 -0.91 -7.81
CA ILE A 96 15.57 0.41 -8.17
C ILE A 96 14.82 0.32 -9.52
N PHE A 97 15.35 -0.38 -10.51
CA PHE A 97 14.64 -0.61 -11.78
C PHE A 97 13.38 -1.47 -11.60
N GLN A 98 13.44 -2.48 -10.74
CA GLN A 98 12.27 -3.28 -10.37
C GLN A 98 11.19 -2.42 -9.72
N ALA A 99 11.57 -1.49 -8.86
CA ALA A 99 10.65 -0.56 -8.20
C ALA A 99 9.88 0.31 -9.20
N PHE A 100 10.50 0.73 -10.32
CA PHE A 100 9.82 1.41 -11.41
C PHE A 100 8.70 0.53 -12.00
N GLY A 101 9.02 -0.74 -12.30
CA GLY A 101 8.01 -1.70 -12.76
C GLY A 101 6.88 -1.87 -11.76
N ASN A 102 7.21 -2.11 -10.49
CA ASN A 102 6.26 -2.30 -9.41
C ASN A 102 5.35 -1.08 -9.18
N ALA A 103 5.91 0.12 -9.20
CA ALA A 103 5.13 1.37 -9.06
C ALA A 103 4.10 1.52 -10.18
N SER A 104 4.47 1.15 -11.43
CA SER A 104 3.55 1.12 -12.56
C SER A 104 2.39 0.15 -12.33
N LEU A 105 2.69 -1.07 -11.87
CA LEU A 105 1.66 -2.10 -11.63
C LEU A 105 0.68 -1.66 -10.55
N LEU A 106 1.18 -1.18 -9.42
CA LEU A 106 0.35 -0.76 -8.27
C LEU A 106 -0.50 0.49 -8.56
N ALA A 107 0.03 1.45 -9.31
CA ALA A 107 -0.69 2.67 -9.68
C ALA A 107 -1.78 2.39 -10.74
N ILE A 108 -1.47 1.55 -11.72
CA ILE A 108 -2.30 1.39 -12.91
C ILE A 108 -3.33 0.26 -12.79
N ALA A 109 -3.06 -0.78 -11.98
CA ALA A 109 -3.99 -1.91 -11.87
C ALA A 109 -5.41 -1.49 -11.42
N PRO A 110 -5.60 -0.68 -10.35
CA PRO A 110 -6.93 -0.21 -9.97
C PRO A 110 -7.61 0.61 -11.05
N ALA A 111 -6.84 1.44 -11.77
CA ALA A 111 -7.33 2.26 -12.87
C ALA A 111 -7.83 1.42 -14.05
N LEU A 112 -7.06 0.40 -14.45
CA LEU A 112 -7.45 -0.54 -15.50
C LEU A 112 -8.70 -1.32 -15.11
N VAL A 113 -8.75 -1.90 -13.90
CA VAL A 113 -9.96 -2.62 -13.43
C VAL A 113 -11.16 -1.71 -13.46
N THR A 114 -11.04 -0.48 -12.95
CA THR A 114 -12.15 0.50 -12.95
C THR A 114 -12.59 0.86 -14.37
N SER A 115 -11.66 0.98 -15.32
CA SER A 115 -11.98 1.32 -16.71
C SER A 115 -12.68 0.21 -17.51
N MET A 116 -12.63 -1.02 -17.01
CA MET A 116 -13.21 -2.21 -17.67
C MET A 116 -14.62 -2.55 -17.21
N VAL A 117 -15.09 -1.95 -16.12
CA VAL A 117 -16.33 -2.34 -15.46
C VAL A 117 -17.26 -1.16 -15.27
N THR A 118 -18.55 -1.46 -15.18
CA THR A 118 -19.56 -0.45 -14.85
C THR A 118 -19.52 -0.09 -13.35
N PRO A 119 -20.05 1.07 -12.95
CA PRO A 119 -20.06 1.50 -11.55
C PRO A 119 -20.69 0.50 -10.59
N GLU A 120 -21.69 -0.28 -11.06
CA GLU A 120 -22.48 -1.23 -10.25
C GLU A 120 -21.71 -2.46 -9.78
N ILE A 121 -20.63 -2.82 -10.48
CA ILE A 121 -19.79 -3.99 -10.17
C ILE A 121 -18.33 -3.62 -9.90
N ARG A 122 -18.04 -2.33 -9.78
CA ARG A 122 -16.68 -1.82 -9.59
C ARG A 122 -16.07 -2.27 -8.28
N GLY A 123 -16.79 -2.15 -7.18
CA GLY A 123 -16.33 -2.56 -5.87
C GLY A 123 -16.00 -4.04 -5.80
N ARG A 124 -16.89 -4.89 -6.33
CA ARG A 124 -16.64 -6.33 -6.44
C ARG A 124 -15.38 -6.63 -7.25
N SER A 125 -15.17 -5.95 -8.37
CA SER A 125 -14.00 -6.17 -9.24
C SER A 125 -12.70 -5.74 -8.58
N LEU A 126 -12.70 -4.61 -7.87
CA LEU A 126 -11.56 -4.15 -7.06
C LEU A 126 -11.31 -5.05 -5.86
N GLY A 127 -12.37 -5.60 -5.26
CA GLY A 127 -12.28 -6.62 -4.21
C GLY A 127 -11.59 -7.91 -4.69
N ILE A 128 -11.93 -8.40 -5.89
CA ILE A 128 -11.24 -9.54 -6.52
C ILE A 128 -9.76 -9.23 -6.75
N MET A 129 -9.43 -8.04 -7.22
CA MET A 129 -8.04 -7.61 -7.41
C MET A 129 -7.28 -7.62 -6.09
N THR A 130 -7.86 -7.07 -5.00
CA THR A 130 -7.27 -7.07 -3.65
C THR A 130 -7.08 -8.50 -3.13
N SER A 131 -8.06 -9.36 -3.35
CA SER A 131 -8.01 -10.78 -2.99
C SER A 131 -6.84 -11.51 -3.68
N ILE A 132 -6.63 -11.28 -4.97
CA ILE A 132 -5.50 -11.86 -5.72
C ILE A 132 -4.16 -11.34 -5.17
N GLY A 133 -4.11 -10.07 -4.75
CA GLY A 133 -2.93 -9.52 -4.06
C GLY A 133 -2.61 -10.27 -2.75
N SER A 134 -3.63 -10.60 -1.94
CA SER A 134 -3.40 -11.34 -0.69
C SER A 134 -2.92 -12.79 -0.94
N VAL A 135 -3.40 -13.44 -2.01
CA VAL A 135 -2.83 -14.73 -2.45
C VAL A 135 -1.35 -14.61 -2.79
N GLY A 136 -0.95 -13.50 -3.42
CA GLY A 136 0.47 -13.19 -3.70
C GLY A 136 1.31 -13.12 -2.43
N MET A 137 0.80 -12.53 -1.35
CA MET A 137 1.52 -12.49 -0.06
C MET A 137 1.72 -13.90 0.52
N ILE A 138 0.67 -14.73 0.55
CA ILE A 138 0.74 -16.13 1.02
C ILE A 138 1.74 -16.91 0.17
N THR A 139 1.56 -16.88 -1.14
CA THR A 139 2.40 -17.62 -2.09
C THR A 139 3.85 -17.16 -2.01
N GLY A 140 4.08 -15.86 -1.82
CA GLY A 140 5.43 -15.28 -1.70
C GLY A 140 6.20 -15.84 -0.50
N THR A 141 5.57 -15.92 0.66
CA THR A 141 6.21 -16.47 1.87
C THR A 141 6.50 -17.97 1.73
N LEU A 142 5.53 -18.75 1.24
CA LEU A 142 5.71 -20.18 1.00
C LEU A 142 6.77 -20.46 -0.07
N PHE A 143 6.72 -19.71 -1.17
CA PHE A 143 7.69 -19.80 -2.26
C PHE A 143 9.11 -19.49 -1.78
N ALA A 144 9.28 -18.49 -0.90
CA ALA A 144 10.58 -18.17 -0.32
C ALA A 144 11.13 -19.32 0.52
N GLY A 145 10.33 -19.89 1.43
CA GLY A 145 10.74 -21.01 2.27
C GLY A 145 11.22 -22.20 1.44
N LEU A 146 10.37 -22.65 0.50
CA LEU A 146 10.70 -23.78 -0.38
C LEU A 146 11.91 -23.51 -1.27
N THR A 147 12.00 -22.28 -1.83
CA THR A 147 13.11 -21.90 -2.69
C THR A 147 14.45 -21.91 -1.93
N LEU A 148 14.45 -21.40 -0.70
CA LEU A 148 15.67 -21.30 0.09
C LEU A 148 16.10 -22.65 0.70
N GLU A 149 15.19 -23.62 0.78
CA GLU A 149 15.51 -24.97 1.24
C GLU A 149 16.17 -25.81 0.13
N TYR A 150 15.65 -25.74 -1.12
CA TYR A 150 16.06 -26.61 -2.22
C TYR A 150 16.92 -25.93 -3.28
N PHE A 151 16.91 -24.59 -3.33
CA PHE A 151 17.60 -23.80 -4.35
C PHE A 151 18.37 -22.64 -3.70
N SER A 152 19.16 -21.92 -4.53
CA SER A 152 19.86 -20.71 -4.12
C SER A 152 18.93 -19.48 -4.12
N TRP A 153 19.38 -18.37 -3.50
CA TRP A 153 18.61 -17.14 -3.32
C TRP A 153 18.17 -16.49 -4.64
N GLU A 154 18.93 -16.68 -5.72
CA GLU A 154 18.63 -16.12 -7.05
C GLU A 154 17.28 -16.59 -7.59
N TRP A 155 16.88 -17.82 -7.25
CA TRP A 155 15.61 -18.40 -7.66
C TRP A 155 14.39 -17.71 -7.05
N ILE A 156 14.55 -16.93 -5.99
CA ILE A 156 13.49 -16.05 -5.49
C ILE A 156 13.08 -15.02 -6.54
N PHE A 157 14.00 -14.62 -7.40
CA PHE A 157 13.75 -13.70 -8.50
C PHE A 157 13.48 -14.46 -9.81
N LEU A 158 14.37 -15.36 -10.21
CA LEU A 158 14.28 -16.10 -11.47
C LEU A 158 13.04 -17.00 -11.54
N GLY A 159 12.65 -17.64 -10.44
CA GLY A 159 11.47 -18.51 -10.36
C GLY A 159 10.14 -17.78 -10.61
N ARG A 160 10.11 -16.46 -10.52
CA ARG A 160 8.93 -15.65 -10.84
C ARG A 160 8.86 -15.23 -12.31
N VAL A 161 9.96 -15.31 -13.05
CA VAL A 161 10.03 -14.90 -14.46
C VAL A 161 8.96 -15.57 -15.33
N PRO A 162 8.71 -16.89 -15.21
CA PRO A 162 7.63 -17.53 -15.97
C PRO A 162 6.25 -16.90 -15.72
N LEU A 163 5.93 -16.56 -14.46
CA LEU A 163 4.68 -15.89 -14.10
C LEU A 163 4.60 -14.47 -14.68
N CYS A 164 5.72 -13.74 -14.66
CA CYS A 164 5.83 -12.43 -15.27
C CYS A 164 5.61 -12.49 -16.78
N LEU A 165 6.16 -13.49 -17.45
CA LEU A 165 5.98 -13.70 -18.90
C LEU A 165 4.54 -14.05 -19.24
N ILE A 166 3.87 -14.90 -18.46
CA ILE A 166 2.43 -15.22 -18.64
C ILE A 166 1.60 -13.94 -18.49
N ALA A 167 1.85 -13.13 -17.45
CA ALA A 167 1.17 -11.86 -17.24
C ALA A 167 1.42 -10.87 -18.40
N LEU A 168 2.67 -10.82 -18.90
CA LEU A 168 3.06 -9.95 -20.01
C LEU A 168 2.38 -10.36 -21.33
N ILE A 169 2.41 -11.64 -21.69
CA ILE A 169 1.73 -12.17 -22.89
C ILE A 169 0.22 -11.96 -22.77
N GLY A 170 -0.37 -12.26 -21.60
CA GLY A 170 -1.79 -12.02 -21.35
C GLY A 170 -2.16 -10.54 -21.48
N SER A 171 -1.29 -9.63 -21.03
CA SER A 171 -1.51 -8.18 -21.16
C SER A 171 -1.43 -7.70 -22.61
N PHE A 172 -0.55 -8.26 -23.42
CA PHE A 172 -0.48 -7.95 -24.84
C PHE A 172 -1.72 -8.44 -25.62
N THR A 173 -2.22 -9.63 -25.30
CA THR A 173 -3.31 -10.28 -26.03
C THR A 173 -4.70 -9.83 -25.55
N LEU A 174 -4.95 -9.92 -24.23
CA LEU A 174 -6.30 -9.77 -23.64
C LEU A 174 -6.65 -8.33 -23.27
N LEU A 175 -5.68 -7.43 -23.12
CA LEU A 175 -5.93 -6.02 -22.83
C LEU A 175 -5.92 -5.15 -24.09
N LYS A 176 -5.93 -5.74 -25.29
CA LYS A 176 -5.95 -5.01 -26.56
C LYS A 176 -7.24 -4.19 -26.67
N GLY A 177 -7.11 -2.89 -26.89
CA GLY A 177 -8.25 -1.96 -26.99
C GLY A 177 -8.77 -1.41 -25.65
N ILE A 178 -8.27 -1.88 -24.49
CA ILE A 178 -8.71 -1.41 -23.18
C ILE A 178 -7.87 -0.22 -22.74
N GLY A 179 -8.52 0.75 -22.08
CA GLY A 179 -7.84 1.95 -21.55
C GLY A 179 -7.23 2.85 -22.63
N VAL A 180 -7.63 2.63 -23.89
CA VAL A 180 -7.33 3.56 -24.98
C VAL A 180 -8.26 4.74 -24.81
N GLN A 181 -7.77 5.81 -24.19
CA GLN A 181 -8.46 7.08 -24.30
C GLN A 181 -8.57 7.43 -25.80
N HIS A 182 -9.76 7.83 -26.24
CA HIS A 182 -9.95 8.37 -27.58
C HIS A 182 -8.81 9.37 -27.82
N LYS A 183 -8.14 9.22 -28.95
CA LYS A 183 -7.22 10.24 -29.47
C LYS A 183 -8.00 11.53 -29.69
N SER A 184 -8.39 12.20 -28.62
CA SER A 184 -8.73 13.60 -28.68
C SER A 184 -7.46 14.33 -29.07
N ASN A 185 -7.55 15.34 -29.90
CA ASN A 185 -6.44 16.17 -30.41
C ASN A 185 -5.56 16.85 -29.31
N LEU A 186 -5.72 16.41 -28.07
CA LEU A 186 -5.00 16.80 -26.86
C LEU A 186 -3.53 16.34 -26.82
N LEU A 187 -3.10 15.43 -27.72
CA LEU A 187 -1.69 15.02 -27.80
C LEU A 187 -0.75 16.16 -28.29
N LYS A 188 -1.30 17.26 -28.81
CA LYS A 188 -0.49 18.41 -29.23
C LYS A 188 -0.16 19.41 -28.11
N GLU A 189 -0.87 19.37 -26.96
CA GLU A 189 -0.72 20.37 -25.89
C GLU A 189 -0.34 19.79 -24.50
N ASN A 190 -0.44 18.47 -24.27
CA ASN A 190 -0.12 17.88 -22.97
C ASN A 190 1.34 17.44 -22.89
N THR A 191 2.23 18.36 -22.62
CA THR A 191 3.60 18.06 -22.19
C THR A 191 3.55 17.52 -20.76
N TYR A 192 4.17 16.35 -20.55
CA TYR A 192 4.30 15.74 -19.21
C TYR A 192 5.17 16.64 -18.32
N ASP A 193 4.72 16.93 -17.09
CA ASP A 193 5.47 17.75 -16.12
C ASP A 193 6.63 16.98 -15.47
N TRP A 194 7.74 16.83 -16.22
CA TRP A 194 8.95 16.16 -15.73
C TRP A 194 9.54 16.79 -14.48
N LEU A 195 9.50 18.11 -14.39
CA LEU A 195 10.02 18.84 -13.22
C LEU A 195 9.15 18.59 -11.99
N GLY A 196 7.82 18.65 -12.14
CA GLY A 196 6.91 18.30 -11.05
C GLY A 196 7.08 16.84 -10.62
N ALA A 197 7.26 15.91 -11.57
CA ALA A 197 7.52 14.49 -11.25
C ALA A 197 8.83 14.30 -10.48
N PHE A 198 9.89 15.00 -10.86
CA PHE A 198 11.18 14.95 -10.15
C PHE A 198 11.08 15.55 -8.74
N LEU A 199 10.41 16.69 -8.58
CA LEU A 199 10.22 17.33 -7.26
C LEU A 199 9.41 16.45 -6.32
N LEU A 200 8.33 15.81 -6.83
CA LEU A 200 7.53 14.86 -6.07
C LEU A 200 8.35 13.62 -5.68
N PHE A 201 9.11 13.06 -6.63
CA PHE A 201 10.01 11.95 -6.38
C PHE A 201 11.03 12.29 -5.29
N LEU A 202 11.70 13.44 -5.42
CA LEU A 202 12.70 13.91 -4.45
C LEU A 202 12.08 14.12 -3.05
N GLY A 203 10.90 14.71 -2.99
CA GLY A 203 10.16 14.90 -1.73
C GLY A 203 9.78 13.58 -1.08
N LEU A 204 9.17 12.66 -1.83
CA LEU A 204 8.73 11.37 -1.28
C LEU A 204 9.89 10.47 -0.87
N ILE A 205 10.97 10.40 -1.65
CA ILE A 205 12.16 9.62 -1.28
C ILE A 205 12.84 10.20 -0.05
N SER A 206 12.93 11.52 0.07
CA SER A 206 13.45 12.19 1.27
C SER A 206 12.60 11.87 2.49
N LEU A 207 11.28 11.97 2.38
CA LEU A 207 10.34 11.66 3.47
C LEU A 207 10.46 10.20 3.94
N VAL A 208 10.45 9.25 3.01
CA VAL A 208 10.60 7.83 3.32
C VAL A 208 11.96 7.55 3.97
N THR A 209 13.04 8.18 3.49
CA THR A 209 14.38 8.01 4.07
C THR A 209 14.48 8.63 5.46
N ILE A 210 13.86 9.80 5.70
CA ILE A 210 13.75 10.40 7.04
C ILE A 210 13.07 9.42 8.00
N PHE A 211 11.96 8.83 7.60
CA PHE A 211 11.26 7.85 8.41
C PHE A 211 12.12 6.62 8.70
N GLN A 212 12.76 6.03 7.69
CA GLN A 212 13.53 4.79 7.84
C GLN A 212 14.83 4.97 8.65
N ARG A 213 15.56 6.09 8.47
CA ARG A 213 16.81 6.34 9.17
C ARG A 213 16.65 7.12 10.47
N GLY A 214 15.63 7.95 10.57
CA GLY A 214 15.38 8.78 11.75
C GLY A 214 15.12 7.94 13.00
N SER A 215 14.38 6.82 12.86
CA SER A 215 14.09 5.92 13.97
C SER A 215 15.34 5.19 14.50
N SER A 216 16.28 4.82 13.62
CA SER A 216 17.47 4.04 14.00
C SER A 216 18.68 4.91 14.37
N GLN A 217 18.78 6.13 13.82
CA GLN A 217 19.95 7.00 13.99
C GLN A 217 19.68 8.28 14.79
N GLY A 218 18.41 8.56 15.07
CA GLY A 218 17.95 9.79 15.74
C GLY A 218 17.61 10.92 14.76
N TYR A 219 16.46 11.55 14.98
CA TYR A 219 15.90 12.59 14.09
C TYR A 219 16.70 13.91 14.08
N LEU A 220 17.55 14.15 15.06
CA LEU A 220 18.35 15.37 15.17
C LEU A 220 19.73 15.29 14.50
N ARG A 221 20.08 14.18 13.87
CA ARG A 221 21.34 14.08 13.12
C ARG A 221 21.34 15.04 11.92
N ALA A 222 22.49 15.64 11.64
CA ALA A 222 22.66 16.60 10.56
C ALA A 222 22.16 16.08 9.18
N GLU A 223 22.39 14.78 8.89
CA GLU A 223 21.93 14.13 7.68
C GLU A 223 20.40 14.11 7.57
N ILE A 224 19.69 13.81 8.67
CA ILE A 224 18.23 13.76 8.71
C ILE A 224 17.64 15.18 8.62
N VAL A 225 18.27 16.15 9.31
CA VAL A 225 17.88 17.56 9.21
C VAL A 225 18.07 18.07 7.77
N PHE A 226 19.16 17.69 7.11
CA PHE A 226 19.40 18.03 5.71
C PHE A 226 18.33 17.43 4.77
N LEU A 227 17.97 16.16 4.97
CA LEU A 227 16.88 15.52 4.22
C LEU A 227 15.53 16.21 4.49
N LEU A 228 15.27 16.67 5.71
CA LEU A 228 14.07 17.43 6.05
C LEU A 228 14.02 18.77 5.28
N VAL A 229 15.14 19.47 5.18
CA VAL A 229 15.24 20.70 4.38
C VAL A 229 14.97 20.40 2.90
N ILE A 230 15.56 19.33 2.35
CA ILE A 230 15.29 18.89 0.97
C ILE A 230 13.80 18.58 0.77
N PHE A 231 13.19 17.83 1.70
CA PHE A 231 11.77 17.49 1.67
C PHE A 231 10.89 18.75 1.63
N LEU A 232 11.11 19.69 2.57
CA LEU A 232 10.33 20.93 2.65
C LEU A 232 10.52 21.80 1.41
N ALA A 233 11.73 21.90 0.90
CA ALA A 233 12.04 22.63 -0.34
C ALA A 233 11.35 21.96 -1.54
N ALA A 234 11.45 20.64 -1.68
CA ALA A 234 10.82 19.87 -2.76
C ALA A 234 9.29 20.02 -2.74
N VAL A 235 8.65 19.93 -1.57
CA VAL A 235 7.21 20.11 -1.40
C VAL A 235 6.78 21.53 -1.76
N LYS A 236 7.51 22.56 -1.28
CA LYS A 236 7.22 23.97 -1.61
C LYS A 236 7.34 24.22 -3.10
N LEU A 237 8.42 23.78 -3.72
CA LEU A 237 8.65 23.93 -5.17
C LEU A 237 7.63 23.13 -5.99
N PHE A 238 7.26 21.93 -5.54
CA PHE A 238 6.22 21.11 -6.17
C PHE A 238 4.87 21.85 -6.16
N ILE A 239 4.43 22.33 -4.99
CA ILE A 239 3.17 23.09 -4.88
C ILE A 239 3.17 24.33 -5.76
N PHE A 240 4.30 25.07 -5.78
CA PHE A 240 4.47 26.22 -6.66
C PHE A 240 4.36 25.82 -8.13
N ARG A 241 5.06 24.75 -8.54
CA ARG A 241 5.01 24.22 -9.91
C ARG A 241 3.60 23.80 -10.32
N GLN A 242 2.86 23.09 -9.43
CA GLN A 242 1.50 22.65 -9.72
C GLN A 242 0.51 23.83 -9.90
N LYS A 243 0.81 25.01 -9.33
CA LYS A 243 -0.01 26.22 -9.51
C LYS A 243 0.30 26.98 -10.79
N THR A 244 1.50 26.82 -11.33
CA THR A 244 2.02 27.63 -12.45
C THR A 244 2.07 26.90 -13.78
N THR A 245 1.95 25.55 -13.77
CA THR A 245 1.98 24.75 -15.00
C THR A 245 0.57 24.53 -15.56
N ASP A 246 0.44 24.55 -16.89
CA ASP A 246 -0.83 24.26 -17.58
C ASP A 246 -1.26 22.79 -17.47
N ASN A 247 -0.30 21.89 -17.28
CA ASN A 247 -0.52 20.45 -17.17
C ASN A 247 0.02 19.87 -15.85
N PRO A 248 -0.64 20.15 -14.70
CA PRO A 248 -0.17 19.68 -13.41
C PRO A 248 -0.24 18.15 -13.29
N LEU A 249 0.68 17.54 -12.52
CA LEU A 249 0.65 16.13 -12.18
C LEU A 249 -0.59 15.78 -11.35
N ILE A 250 -0.92 16.67 -10.41
CA ILE A 250 -2.14 16.59 -9.62
C ILE A 250 -2.95 17.84 -9.95
N ASP A 251 -4.16 17.64 -10.45
CA ASP A 251 -5.10 18.76 -10.51
C ASP A 251 -5.43 19.19 -9.07
N LEU A 252 -5.05 20.43 -8.71
CA LEU A 252 -5.34 20.97 -7.39
C LEU A 252 -6.85 21.05 -7.09
N ALA A 253 -7.70 20.95 -8.11
CA ALA A 253 -9.14 20.78 -7.90
C ALA A 253 -9.48 19.43 -7.24
N LEU A 254 -8.67 18.38 -7.45
CA LEU A 254 -8.84 17.08 -6.80
C LEU A 254 -8.59 17.18 -5.28
N THR A 255 -7.67 18.05 -4.83
CA THR A 255 -7.43 18.26 -3.40
C THR A 255 -8.58 18.97 -2.69
N LYS A 256 -9.44 19.66 -3.44
CA LYS A 256 -10.67 20.27 -2.93
C LYS A 256 -11.83 19.27 -2.83
N ASN A 257 -11.69 18.09 -3.46
CA ASN A 257 -12.69 17.04 -3.36
C ASN A 257 -12.58 16.36 -1.98
N THR A 258 -13.49 16.74 -1.09
CA THR A 258 -13.51 16.25 0.29
C THR A 258 -13.59 14.72 0.35
N VAL A 259 -14.32 14.07 -0.56
CA VAL A 259 -14.46 12.60 -0.57
C VAL A 259 -13.14 11.94 -0.95
N LEU A 260 -12.46 12.44 -1.98
CA LEU A 260 -11.17 11.92 -2.41
C LEU A 260 -10.10 12.09 -1.32
N LEU A 261 -9.99 13.32 -0.77
CA LEU A 261 -9.02 13.62 0.30
C LEU A 261 -9.29 12.77 1.54
N SER A 262 -10.54 12.63 1.94
CA SER A 262 -10.92 11.79 3.09
C SER A 262 -10.62 10.31 2.82
N GLY A 263 -10.86 9.80 1.62
CA GLY A 263 -10.52 8.43 1.23
C GLY A 263 -9.00 8.18 1.27
N PHE A 264 -8.20 9.14 0.81
CA PHE A 264 -6.73 9.12 0.89
C PHE A 264 -6.26 9.08 2.35
N LEU A 265 -6.73 10.01 3.19
CA LEU A 265 -6.35 10.10 4.60
C LEU A 265 -6.81 8.88 5.39
N SER A 266 -8.03 8.40 5.14
CA SER A 266 -8.53 7.18 5.75
C SER A 266 -7.63 5.98 5.44
N ASN A 267 -7.20 5.82 4.19
CA ASN A 267 -6.30 4.74 3.78
C ASN A 267 -4.90 4.88 4.41
N LEU A 268 -4.37 6.11 4.47
CA LEU A 268 -3.08 6.42 5.11
C LEU A 268 -3.08 6.02 6.58
N PHE A 269 -4.06 6.53 7.36
CA PHE A 269 -4.14 6.27 8.80
C PHE A 269 -4.48 4.82 9.09
N PHE A 270 -5.29 4.17 8.25
CA PHE A 270 -5.55 2.73 8.37
C PHE A 270 -4.27 1.92 8.30
N PHE A 271 -3.47 2.10 7.25
CA PHE A 271 -2.21 1.36 7.12
C PHE A 271 -1.18 1.77 8.18
N MET A 272 -1.17 3.04 8.58
CA MET A 272 -0.30 3.51 9.65
C MET A 272 -0.59 2.84 11.00
N GLY A 273 -1.87 2.58 11.33
CA GLY A 273 -2.22 1.92 12.59
C GLY A 273 -2.25 0.39 12.50
N SER A 274 -2.70 -0.19 11.38
CA SER A 274 -2.90 -1.65 11.27
C SER A 274 -1.65 -2.43 10.87
N PHE A 275 -0.68 -1.80 10.21
CA PHE A 275 0.52 -2.48 9.72
C PHE A 275 1.44 -2.96 10.85
N ILE A 276 1.23 -2.50 12.10
CA ILE A 276 1.89 -2.97 13.32
C ILE A 276 1.89 -4.51 13.45
N ASN A 277 0.83 -5.17 13.00
CA ASN A 277 0.70 -6.63 13.04
C ASN A 277 1.76 -7.35 12.18
N PHE A 278 2.37 -6.67 11.22
CA PHE A 278 3.37 -7.29 10.34
C PHE A 278 4.79 -7.25 10.91
N PHE A 279 5.05 -6.43 11.93
CA PHE A 279 6.40 -6.34 12.51
C PHE A 279 6.44 -6.53 14.03
N ILE A 280 5.54 -5.96 14.83
CA ILE A 280 5.60 -6.16 16.30
C ILE A 280 5.04 -7.54 16.71
N LEU A 281 3.98 -8.02 16.08
CA LEU A 281 3.40 -9.31 16.43
C LEU A 281 4.35 -10.50 16.25
N PRO A 282 5.15 -10.59 15.15
CA PRO A 282 6.16 -11.64 15.05
C PRO A 282 7.21 -11.59 16.15
N TYR A 283 7.63 -10.39 16.60
CA TYR A 283 8.53 -10.27 17.75
C TYR A 283 7.89 -10.77 19.05
N TYR A 284 6.64 -10.39 19.30
CA TYR A 284 5.92 -10.89 20.48
C TYR A 284 5.78 -12.43 20.46
N ALA A 285 5.33 -13.00 19.37
CA ALA A 285 5.13 -14.43 19.26
C ALA A 285 6.45 -15.22 19.25
N GLY A 286 7.51 -14.69 18.62
CA GLY A 286 8.82 -15.34 18.58
C GLY A 286 9.62 -15.18 19.87
N THR A 287 9.58 -14.01 20.48
CA THR A 287 10.43 -13.70 21.65
C THR A 287 9.73 -14.02 22.98
N ILE A 288 8.45 -13.68 23.14
CA ILE A 288 7.73 -13.87 24.42
C ILE A 288 7.10 -15.26 24.51
N LEU A 289 6.45 -15.71 23.43
CA LEU A 289 5.76 -17.01 23.42
C LEU A 289 6.64 -18.16 22.89
N GLU A 290 7.89 -17.87 22.51
CA GLU A 290 8.83 -18.85 21.94
C GLU A 290 8.20 -19.70 20.82
N SER A 291 7.28 -19.10 20.06
CA SER A 291 6.51 -19.81 19.04
C SER A 291 7.41 -20.26 17.89
N PRO A 292 7.25 -21.51 17.39
CA PRO A 292 7.97 -21.98 16.21
C PRO A 292 7.71 -21.08 14.97
N ASP A 293 8.68 -20.98 14.08
CA ASP A 293 8.56 -20.19 12.83
C ASP A 293 7.33 -20.57 11.99
N LEU A 294 6.91 -21.82 12.04
CA LEU A 294 5.69 -22.29 11.38
C LEU A 294 4.44 -21.56 11.91
N VAL A 295 4.37 -21.30 13.22
CA VAL A 295 3.24 -20.57 13.83
C VAL A 295 3.24 -19.11 13.38
N LEU A 296 4.40 -18.48 13.28
CA LEU A 296 4.53 -17.12 12.75
C LEU A 296 4.07 -17.04 11.29
N ALA A 297 4.45 -18.02 10.47
CA ALA A 297 3.99 -18.14 9.10
C ALA A 297 2.45 -18.37 9.02
N MET A 298 1.88 -19.16 9.92
CA MET A 298 0.43 -19.36 10.01
C MET A 298 -0.33 -18.07 10.35
N PHE A 299 0.20 -17.20 11.17
CA PHE A 299 -0.41 -15.90 11.46
C PHE A 299 -0.53 -15.02 10.21
N LEU A 300 0.53 -14.92 9.42
CA LEU A 300 0.50 -14.19 8.14
C LEU A 300 -0.46 -14.84 7.15
N PHE A 301 -0.49 -16.18 7.11
CA PHE A 301 -1.42 -16.94 6.28
C PHE A 301 -2.88 -16.67 6.64
N ILE A 302 -3.25 -16.72 7.93
CA ILE A 302 -4.62 -16.47 8.42
C ILE A 302 -5.05 -15.04 8.06
N ASN A 303 -4.19 -14.05 8.25
CA ASN A 303 -4.48 -12.67 7.87
C ASN A 303 -4.78 -12.55 6.37
N ALA A 304 -3.89 -13.08 5.54
CA ALA A 304 -4.03 -12.99 4.09
C ALA A 304 -5.22 -13.83 3.55
N LEU A 305 -5.52 -14.98 4.17
CA LEU A 305 -6.69 -15.80 3.86
C LEU A 305 -7.99 -15.06 4.20
N ALA A 306 -8.05 -14.37 5.33
CA ALA A 306 -9.20 -13.56 5.68
C ALA A 306 -9.39 -12.41 4.67
N ILE A 307 -8.32 -11.70 4.28
CA ILE A 307 -8.40 -10.67 3.23
C ILE A 307 -8.88 -11.30 1.90
N PHE A 308 -8.36 -12.47 1.52
CA PHE A 308 -8.77 -13.19 0.31
C PHE A 308 -10.27 -13.43 0.25
N ILE A 309 -10.87 -13.87 1.36
CA ILE A 309 -12.30 -14.18 1.44
C ILE A 309 -13.13 -12.89 1.51
N PHE A 310 -12.73 -11.93 2.37
CA PHE A 310 -13.58 -10.80 2.71
C PHE A 310 -13.40 -9.57 1.80
N ALA A 311 -12.34 -9.47 1.00
CA ALA A 311 -12.19 -8.35 0.08
C ALA A 311 -13.21 -8.38 -1.08
N PRO A 312 -13.50 -9.51 -1.75
CA PRO A 312 -14.58 -9.58 -2.74
C PRO A 312 -15.96 -9.34 -2.13
N ILE A 313 -16.20 -9.84 -0.91
CA ILE A 313 -17.44 -9.64 -0.17
C ILE A 313 -17.62 -8.16 0.15
N GLY A 314 -16.59 -7.51 0.69
CA GLY A 314 -16.58 -6.07 0.97
C GLY A 314 -16.85 -5.23 -0.27
N GLY A 315 -16.20 -5.58 -1.38
CA GLY A 315 -16.43 -4.94 -2.68
C GLY A 315 -17.88 -5.09 -3.16
N TYR A 316 -18.43 -6.31 -3.11
CA TYR A 316 -19.81 -6.58 -3.50
C TYR A 316 -20.84 -5.86 -2.61
N VAL A 317 -20.62 -5.89 -1.29
CA VAL A 317 -21.52 -5.21 -0.35
C VAL A 317 -21.41 -3.68 -0.53
N SER A 318 -20.20 -3.16 -0.81
CA SER A 318 -20.00 -1.73 -1.06
C SER A 318 -20.72 -1.22 -2.31
N ASP A 319 -20.88 -2.07 -3.34
CA ASP A 319 -21.66 -1.73 -4.53
C ASP A 319 -23.17 -1.62 -4.23
N LYS A 320 -23.67 -2.33 -3.18
CA LYS A 320 -25.08 -2.35 -2.82
C LYS A 320 -25.49 -1.29 -1.81
N ILE A 321 -24.74 -1.16 -0.71
CA ILE A 321 -25.10 -0.29 0.43
C ILE A 321 -24.25 0.98 0.52
N GLY A 322 -23.26 1.12 -0.38
CA GLY A 322 -22.37 2.27 -0.45
C GLY A 322 -21.00 2.02 0.22
N SER A 323 -19.97 2.47 -0.45
CA SER A 323 -18.57 2.28 -0.03
C SER A 323 -18.23 2.82 1.35
N PRO A 324 -18.71 4.01 1.78
CA PRO A 324 -18.38 4.55 3.11
C PRO A 324 -18.86 3.66 4.27
N ILE A 325 -20.05 3.05 4.14
CA ILE A 325 -20.65 2.22 5.20
C ILE A 325 -19.80 0.96 5.41
N VAL A 326 -19.46 0.28 4.33
CA VAL A 326 -18.64 -0.94 4.41
C VAL A 326 -17.22 -0.63 4.90
N SER A 327 -16.65 0.50 4.48
CA SER A 327 -15.37 0.98 5.02
C SER A 327 -15.43 1.21 6.53
N LEU A 328 -16.51 1.85 7.04
CA LEU A 328 -16.70 2.07 8.48
C LEU A 328 -16.80 0.76 9.25
N ILE A 329 -17.53 -0.23 8.73
CA ILE A 329 -17.64 -1.56 9.35
C ILE A 329 -16.25 -2.21 9.45
N GLY A 330 -15.49 -2.23 8.33
CA GLY A 330 -14.14 -2.80 8.30
C GLY A 330 -13.19 -2.11 9.28
N LEU A 331 -13.20 -0.76 9.31
CA LEU A 331 -12.38 0.03 10.23
C LEU A 331 -12.74 -0.21 11.69
N SER A 332 -14.05 -0.30 12.02
CA SER A 332 -14.50 -0.59 13.38
C SER A 332 -14.05 -1.96 13.86
N ILE A 333 -14.14 -2.98 12.99
CA ILE A 333 -13.66 -4.33 13.29
C ILE A 333 -12.15 -4.29 13.59
N VAL A 334 -11.34 -3.66 12.73
CA VAL A 334 -9.89 -3.60 12.96
C VAL A 334 -9.55 -2.81 14.21
N SER A 335 -10.16 -1.63 14.43
CA SER A 335 -9.89 -0.79 15.60
C SER A 335 -10.24 -1.53 16.91
N CYS A 336 -11.42 -2.16 16.98
CA CYS A 336 -11.83 -2.96 18.14
C CYS A 336 -10.90 -4.17 18.34
N THR A 337 -10.50 -4.84 17.25
CA THR A 337 -9.60 -5.99 17.34
C THR A 337 -8.22 -5.57 17.85
N LEU A 338 -7.67 -4.44 17.38
CA LEU A 338 -6.38 -3.93 17.88
C LEU A 338 -6.43 -3.63 19.39
N LEU A 339 -7.56 -3.19 19.92
CA LEU A 339 -7.73 -3.00 21.36
C LEU A 339 -7.73 -4.34 22.13
N THR A 340 -8.18 -5.44 21.52
CA THR A 340 -8.13 -6.75 22.19
C THR A 340 -6.70 -7.28 22.35
N TYR A 341 -5.72 -6.77 21.60
CA TYR A 341 -4.31 -7.12 21.79
C TYR A 341 -3.74 -6.60 23.12
N LEU A 342 -4.40 -5.64 23.76
CA LEU A 342 -4.03 -5.15 25.09
C LEU A 342 -4.28 -6.18 26.23
N SER A 343 -4.97 -7.26 25.94
CA SER A 343 -5.19 -8.36 26.89
C SER A 343 -4.22 -9.54 26.69
N LEU A 344 -3.29 -9.45 25.73
CA LEU A 344 -2.28 -10.47 25.51
C LEU A 344 -1.13 -10.29 26.51
N ASP A 345 -0.68 -11.40 27.08
CA ASP A 345 0.38 -11.50 28.09
C ASP A 345 1.39 -12.62 27.75
N GLY A 346 2.26 -12.97 28.69
CA GLY A 346 3.26 -14.01 28.49
C GLY A 346 2.69 -15.44 28.35
N ASP A 347 1.46 -15.66 28.83
CA ASP A 347 0.79 -16.98 28.86
C ASP A 347 -0.30 -17.10 27.79
N SER A 348 -0.42 -16.14 26.88
CA SER A 348 -1.48 -16.08 25.89
C SER A 348 -1.42 -17.23 24.87
N ASN A 349 -2.60 -17.81 24.58
CA ASN A 349 -2.69 -18.95 23.67
C ASN A 349 -2.55 -18.53 22.20
N THR A 350 -1.78 -19.29 21.44
CA THR A 350 -1.63 -19.13 19.96
C THR A 350 -2.97 -19.06 19.23
N PHE A 351 -3.99 -19.82 19.69
CA PHE A 351 -5.33 -19.81 19.08
C PHE A 351 -6.04 -18.46 19.25
N GLU A 352 -5.87 -17.80 20.41
CA GLU A 352 -6.44 -16.47 20.64
C GLU A 352 -5.84 -15.42 19.71
N ILE A 353 -4.52 -15.50 19.47
CA ILE A 353 -3.81 -14.63 18.54
C ILE A 353 -4.31 -14.87 17.12
N ALA A 354 -4.46 -16.15 16.73
CA ALA A 354 -4.95 -16.53 15.40
C ALA A 354 -6.35 -15.96 15.11
N ILE A 355 -7.27 -16.00 16.08
CA ILE A 355 -8.60 -15.40 15.95
C ILE A 355 -8.50 -13.90 15.75
N ARG A 356 -7.71 -13.18 16.56
CA ARG A 356 -7.53 -11.74 16.45
C ARG A 356 -6.97 -11.35 15.08
N ILE A 357 -5.97 -12.06 14.60
CA ILE A 357 -5.40 -11.87 13.26
C ILE A 357 -6.44 -12.09 12.16
N GLY A 358 -7.27 -13.12 12.31
CA GLY A 358 -8.39 -13.39 11.41
C GLY A 358 -9.36 -12.21 11.32
N PHE A 359 -9.73 -11.61 12.46
CA PHE A 359 -10.57 -10.42 12.51
C PHE A 359 -9.89 -9.18 11.92
N VAL A 360 -8.59 -8.99 12.13
CA VAL A 360 -7.82 -7.91 11.46
C VAL A 360 -7.88 -8.12 9.95
N GLY A 361 -7.64 -9.35 9.46
CA GLY A 361 -7.72 -9.66 8.03
C GLY A 361 -9.12 -9.46 7.44
N LEU A 362 -10.18 -9.85 8.17
CA LEU A 362 -11.57 -9.63 7.80
C LEU A 362 -11.86 -8.13 7.63
N GLY A 363 -11.58 -7.34 8.66
CA GLY A 363 -11.81 -5.89 8.62
C GLY A 363 -10.96 -5.20 7.54
N THR A 364 -9.71 -5.65 7.35
CA THR A 364 -8.82 -5.18 6.28
C THR A 364 -9.40 -5.45 4.90
N GLY A 365 -9.91 -6.66 4.64
CA GLY A 365 -10.53 -7.02 3.36
C GLY A 365 -11.75 -6.17 3.05
N LEU A 366 -12.64 -5.98 4.03
CA LEU A 366 -13.81 -5.11 3.90
C LEU A 366 -13.41 -3.65 3.62
N PHE A 367 -12.45 -3.13 4.37
CA PHE A 367 -12.01 -1.74 4.24
C PHE A 367 -11.29 -1.47 2.92
N GLN A 368 -10.28 -2.26 2.56
CA GLN A 368 -9.44 -2.00 1.38
C GLN A 368 -10.26 -1.95 0.09
N SER A 369 -11.13 -2.94 -0.13
CA SER A 369 -11.95 -3.02 -1.33
C SER A 369 -12.96 -1.87 -1.41
N SER A 370 -13.62 -1.55 -0.30
CA SER A 370 -14.62 -0.48 -0.24
C SER A 370 -13.99 0.91 -0.31
N ASN A 371 -12.87 1.16 0.37
CA ASN A 371 -12.17 2.45 0.28
C ASN A 371 -11.59 2.69 -1.11
N LEU A 372 -11.04 1.66 -1.75
CA LEU A 372 -10.58 1.76 -3.13
C LEU A 372 -11.74 2.05 -4.09
N ASN A 373 -12.91 1.42 -3.90
CA ASN A 373 -14.14 1.72 -4.63
C ASN A 373 -14.61 3.16 -4.40
N LEU A 374 -14.53 3.67 -3.17
CA LEU A 374 -14.83 5.05 -2.82
C LEU A 374 -13.95 6.04 -3.60
N VAL A 375 -12.62 5.86 -3.54
CA VAL A 375 -11.66 6.72 -4.21
C VAL A 375 -11.86 6.68 -5.73
N MET A 376 -11.89 5.50 -6.34
CA MET A 376 -12.05 5.34 -7.79
C MET A 376 -13.42 5.84 -8.28
N GLY A 377 -14.43 5.87 -7.41
CA GLY A 377 -15.75 6.37 -7.72
C GLY A 377 -15.88 7.89 -7.80
N THR A 378 -14.95 8.61 -7.23
CA THR A 378 -14.96 10.07 -7.20
C THR A 378 -14.10 10.72 -8.28
N ILE A 379 -13.33 9.92 -9.01
CA ILE A 379 -12.36 10.37 -10.00
C ILE A 379 -12.96 10.27 -11.41
N LYS A 380 -12.63 11.23 -12.25
CA LYS A 380 -13.03 11.24 -13.65
C LYS A 380 -12.28 10.15 -14.44
N VAL A 381 -12.92 9.59 -15.46
CA VAL A 381 -12.34 8.52 -16.30
C VAL A 381 -10.94 8.88 -16.83
N ARG A 382 -10.73 10.13 -17.21
CA ARG A 382 -9.44 10.64 -17.72
C ARG A 382 -8.31 10.71 -16.69
N GLU A 383 -8.62 10.53 -15.40
CA GLU A 383 -7.70 10.66 -14.25
C GLU A 383 -7.60 9.37 -13.45
N PHE A 384 -8.08 8.24 -13.98
CA PHE A 384 -8.08 6.96 -13.26
C PHE A 384 -6.67 6.50 -12.86
N GLY A 385 -5.65 6.75 -13.70
CA GLY A 385 -4.27 6.43 -13.38
C GLY A 385 -3.76 7.20 -12.16
N SER A 386 -4.01 8.52 -12.12
CA SER A 386 -3.70 9.36 -10.95
C SER A 386 -4.46 8.89 -9.70
N GLY A 387 -5.72 8.44 -9.84
CA GLY A 387 -6.52 7.92 -8.74
C GLY A 387 -5.99 6.63 -8.14
N GLY A 388 -5.62 5.67 -8.97
CA GLY A 388 -4.98 4.44 -8.53
C GLY A 388 -3.65 4.71 -7.81
N ALA A 389 -2.87 5.65 -8.35
CA ALA A 389 -1.62 6.10 -7.74
C ALA A 389 -1.83 6.73 -6.36
N ILE A 390 -2.82 7.62 -6.19
CA ILE A 390 -3.18 8.25 -4.91
C ILE A 390 -3.51 7.19 -3.85
N SER A 391 -4.31 6.18 -4.20
CA SER A 391 -4.63 5.08 -3.29
C SER A 391 -3.40 4.25 -2.91
N SER A 392 -2.50 4.00 -3.87
CA SER A 392 -1.30 3.20 -3.64
C SER A 392 -0.26 3.94 -2.79
N ILE A 393 -0.05 5.25 -3.04
CA ILE A 393 0.85 6.10 -2.25
C ILE A 393 0.37 6.19 -0.80
N SER A 394 -0.94 6.42 -0.56
CA SER A 394 -1.47 6.52 0.81
C SER A 394 -1.20 5.25 1.61
N ARG A 395 -1.35 4.07 0.98
CA ARG A 395 -0.99 2.78 1.58
C ARG A 395 0.51 2.69 1.87
N GLY A 396 1.36 2.98 0.89
CA GLY A 396 2.81 2.90 1.04
C GLY A 396 3.35 3.81 2.13
N LEU A 397 2.90 5.07 2.16
CA LEU A 397 3.27 6.03 3.22
C LEU A 397 2.75 5.59 4.58
N GLY A 398 1.53 5.05 4.66
CA GLY A 398 0.97 4.50 5.90
C GLY A 398 1.81 3.36 6.47
N CYS A 399 2.20 2.38 5.63
CA CYS A 399 3.07 1.28 6.05
C CYS A 399 4.45 1.77 6.55
N VAL A 400 5.09 2.68 5.84
CA VAL A 400 6.38 3.25 6.25
C VAL A 400 6.24 4.02 7.57
N ALA A 401 5.20 4.85 7.70
CA ALA A 401 4.94 5.59 8.94
C ALA A 401 4.64 4.66 10.12
N SER A 402 3.96 3.53 9.90
CA SER A 402 3.70 2.52 10.94
C SER A 402 4.99 1.97 11.52
N VAL A 403 5.88 1.45 10.66
CA VAL A 403 7.16 0.88 11.11
C VAL A 403 7.98 1.92 11.88
N THR A 404 7.99 3.15 11.41
CA THR A 404 8.81 4.22 12.02
C THR A 404 8.22 4.73 13.32
N LEU A 405 6.92 5.07 13.33
CA LEU A 405 6.29 5.69 14.50
C LEU A 405 5.95 4.67 15.57
N LEU A 406 5.30 3.57 15.20
CA LEU A 406 4.88 2.54 16.16
C LEU A 406 6.05 1.64 16.55
N GLY A 407 6.90 1.27 15.59
CA GLY A 407 8.13 0.53 15.88
C GLY A 407 9.11 1.36 16.72
N GLY A 408 9.31 2.63 16.37
CA GLY A 408 10.14 3.56 17.15
C GLY A 408 9.60 3.80 18.57
N ALA A 409 8.28 3.96 18.73
CA ALA A 409 7.64 4.07 20.04
C ALA A 409 7.84 2.80 20.88
N PHE A 410 7.65 1.63 20.29
CA PHE A 410 7.89 0.34 20.92
C PHE A 410 9.34 0.23 21.43
N THR A 411 10.31 0.46 20.54
CA THR A 411 11.74 0.38 20.89
C THR A 411 12.12 1.39 21.98
N SER A 412 11.71 2.65 21.84
CA SER A 412 12.02 3.70 22.84
C SER A 412 11.42 3.42 24.22
N LEU A 413 10.19 2.88 24.28
CA LEU A 413 9.55 2.50 25.53
C LEU A 413 10.26 1.32 26.17
N TYR A 414 10.63 0.31 25.40
CA TYR A 414 11.36 -0.85 25.88
C TYR A 414 12.73 -0.44 26.46
N GLU A 415 13.54 0.27 25.69
CA GLU A 415 14.87 0.74 26.08
C GLU A 415 14.84 1.69 27.30
N SER A 416 13.80 2.51 27.44
CA SER A 416 13.63 3.38 28.61
C SER A 416 13.38 2.62 29.93
N THR A 417 12.88 1.38 29.83
CA THR A 417 12.54 0.55 31.00
C THR A 417 13.63 -0.45 31.33
N VAL A 418 14.34 -0.94 30.30
CA VAL A 418 15.41 -1.95 30.45
C VAL A 418 16.64 -1.45 29.70
N SER A 419 17.60 -0.88 30.47
CA SER A 419 18.90 -0.47 29.93
C SER A 419 19.74 -1.72 29.66
N ASP A 420 20.39 -1.79 28.45
CA ASP A 420 21.38 -2.79 28.07
C ASP A 420 20.88 -4.22 27.78
N VAL A 421 19.58 -4.45 27.63
CA VAL A 421 19.02 -5.75 27.18
C VAL A 421 18.44 -5.62 25.78
N ASP A 422 18.94 -6.44 24.84
CA ASP A 422 18.38 -6.50 23.49
C ASP A 422 16.91 -6.98 23.54
N ILE A 423 16.08 -6.47 22.63
CA ILE A 423 14.68 -6.89 22.47
C ILE A 423 14.57 -8.40 22.20
N LEU A 424 15.57 -8.98 21.53
CA LEU A 424 15.62 -10.43 21.25
C LEU A 424 15.91 -11.25 22.51
N ASP A 425 16.52 -10.64 23.53
CA ASP A 425 16.82 -11.24 24.81
C ASP A 425 15.80 -10.86 25.91
N ALA A 426 14.58 -10.47 25.52
CA ALA A 426 13.55 -10.01 26.44
C ALA A 426 13.18 -11.04 27.51
N LEU A 427 13.39 -12.34 27.28
CA LEU A 427 13.19 -13.39 28.29
C LEU A 427 14.30 -13.47 29.34
N SER A 428 15.36 -12.69 29.24
CA SER A 428 16.52 -12.73 30.18
C SER A 428 16.16 -12.37 31.64
N SER A 429 15.04 -11.65 31.83
CA SER A 429 14.54 -11.33 33.17
C SER A 429 13.04 -11.04 33.17
N PRO A 430 12.31 -11.27 34.30
CA PRO A 430 10.90 -10.88 34.41
C PRO A 430 10.66 -9.38 34.10
N LYS A 431 11.60 -8.52 34.49
CA LYS A 431 11.51 -7.07 34.22
C LYS A 431 11.54 -6.77 32.70
N SER A 432 12.33 -7.48 31.91
CA SER A 432 12.40 -7.30 30.47
C SER A 432 11.14 -7.83 29.75
N VAL A 433 10.55 -8.92 30.26
CA VAL A 433 9.24 -9.41 29.77
C VAL A 433 8.15 -8.38 30.03
N ASP A 434 8.06 -7.84 31.26
CA ASP A 434 7.06 -6.81 31.59
C ASP A 434 7.25 -5.55 30.76
N ALA A 435 8.48 -5.11 30.55
CA ALA A 435 8.82 -3.95 29.70
C ALA A 435 8.39 -4.19 28.23
N PHE A 436 8.61 -5.40 27.72
CA PHE A 436 8.20 -5.78 26.38
C PHE A 436 6.66 -5.73 26.25
N ILE A 437 5.94 -6.40 27.16
CA ILE A 437 4.47 -6.44 27.14
C ILE A 437 3.89 -5.03 27.30
N PHE A 438 4.43 -4.20 28.19
CA PHE A 438 4.01 -2.81 28.32
C PHE A 438 4.20 -2.01 27.02
N SER A 439 5.39 -2.09 26.39
CA SER A 439 5.69 -1.41 25.13
C SER A 439 4.81 -1.91 23.99
N TYR A 440 4.50 -3.21 23.97
CA TYR A 440 3.58 -3.86 23.05
C TYR A 440 2.16 -3.28 23.20
N HIS A 441 1.61 -3.25 24.42
CA HIS A 441 0.28 -2.72 24.69
C HIS A 441 0.16 -1.25 24.30
N VAL A 442 1.11 -0.41 24.68
CA VAL A 442 1.10 1.02 24.32
C VAL A 442 1.13 1.19 22.80
N SER A 443 1.96 0.44 22.09
CA SER A 443 2.06 0.53 20.64
C SER A 443 0.75 0.11 19.94
N TYR A 444 0.08 -0.94 20.42
CA TYR A 444 -1.23 -1.36 19.90
C TYR A 444 -2.35 -0.38 20.25
N ALA A 445 -2.32 0.24 21.44
CA ALA A 445 -3.27 1.29 21.79
C ALA A 445 -3.14 2.52 20.88
N ILE A 446 -1.90 2.95 20.60
CA ILE A 446 -1.62 4.02 19.64
C ILE A 446 -2.08 3.61 18.24
N GLY A 447 -1.79 2.38 17.80
CA GLY A 447 -2.23 1.84 16.52
C GLY A 447 -3.76 1.86 16.36
N ALA A 448 -4.49 1.42 17.40
CA ALA A 448 -5.96 1.46 17.43
C ALA A 448 -6.51 2.90 17.36
N ALA A 449 -5.89 3.85 18.09
CA ALA A 449 -6.26 5.25 18.04
C ALA A 449 -6.03 5.85 16.64
N ILE A 450 -4.92 5.51 15.99
CA ILE A 450 -4.61 5.93 14.62
C ILE A 450 -5.65 5.38 13.63
N VAL A 451 -6.05 4.10 13.74
CA VAL A 451 -7.16 3.55 12.94
C VAL A 451 -8.48 4.27 13.24
N GLY A 452 -8.68 4.73 14.48
CA GLY A 452 -9.80 5.58 14.86
C GLY A 452 -9.91 6.88 14.04
N PHE A 453 -8.78 7.52 13.70
CA PHE A 453 -8.77 8.67 12.79
C PHE A 453 -9.25 8.30 11.37
N SER A 454 -8.99 7.09 10.88
CA SER A 454 -9.55 6.62 9.61
C SER A 454 -11.07 6.58 9.61
N ILE A 455 -11.68 6.21 10.75
CA ILE A 455 -13.14 6.25 10.94
C ILE A 455 -13.65 7.68 10.77
N VAL A 456 -13.00 8.66 11.41
CA VAL A 456 -13.39 10.07 11.30
C VAL A 456 -13.35 10.56 9.85
N PHE A 457 -12.28 10.29 9.13
CA PHE A 457 -12.16 10.68 7.71
C PHE A 457 -13.19 9.98 6.83
N THR A 458 -13.47 8.69 7.06
CA THR A 458 -14.52 7.97 6.33
C THR A 458 -15.92 8.55 6.61
N MET A 459 -16.20 8.97 7.85
CA MET A 459 -17.45 9.67 8.18
C MET A 459 -17.58 11.02 7.47
N ILE A 460 -16.47 11.77 7.34
CA ILE A 460 -16.44 13.04 6.60
C ILE A 460 -16.78 12.76 5.12
N ALA A 461 -16.17 11.74 4.51
CA ALA A 461 -16.48 11.32 3.14
C ALA A 461 -17.97 10.99 2.98
N TRP A 462 -18.52 10.18 3.88
CA TRP A 462 -19.94 9.79 3.86
C TRP A 462 -20.89 10.98 3.95
N ARG A 463 -20.67 11.89 4.90
CA ARG A 463 -21.46 13.10 5.05
C ARG A 463 -21.40 14.00 3.81
N SER A 464 -20.20 14.11 3.19
CA SER A 464 -20.01 14.91 1.98
C SER A 464 -20.76 14.32 0.80
N MET A 465 -20.77 13.00 0.63
CA MET A 465 -21.52 12.30 -0.43
C MET A 465 -23.04 12.52 -0.26
N LYS A 466 -23.59 12.29 0.93
CA LYS A 466 -25.02 12.53 1.21
C LYS A 466 -25.45 13.97 0.93
N LYS A 467 -24.61 14.94 1.29
CA LYS A 467 -24.90 16.37 1.01
C LYS A 467 -24.92 16.67 -0.50
N SER A 468 -24.07 16.00 -1.28
CA SER A 468 -24.05 16.14 -2.75
C SER A 468 -25.28 15.52 -3.41
N GLU A 469 -25.70 14.34 -2.96
CA GLU A 469 -26.92 13.65 -3.43
C GLU A 469 -28.18 14.47 -3.16
N SER A 470 -28.32 15.01 -1.96
CA SER A 470 -29.43 15.89 -1.56
C SER A 470 -29.49 17.14 -2.46
N ARG A 471 -28.33 17.80 -2.72
CA ARG A 471 -28.30 18.97 -3.61
C ARG A 471 -28.65 18.66 -5.06
N ASN A 472 -28.26 17.50 -5.57
CA ASN A 472 -28.58 17.09 -6.93
C ASN A 472 -30.06 16.67 -7.07
N GLY A 473 -30.64 16.04 -6.05
CA GLY A 473 -32.07 15.76 -5.97
C GLY A 473 -32.94 17.04 -6.01
N TYR A 474 -32.57 18.06 -5.23
CA TYR A 474 -33.25 19.36 -5.26
C TYR A 474 -33.16 20.05 -6.64
N LYS A 475 -32.00 20.01 -7.31
CA LYS A 475 -31.83 20.58 -8.65
C LYS A 475 -32.67 19.86 -9.72
N GLN A 476 -32.84 18.55 -9.63
CA GLN A 476 -33.70 17.80 -10.54
C GLN A 476 -35.18 18.11 -10.35
N ILE A 477 -35.62 18.30 -9.11
CA ILE A 477 -37.01 18.71 -8.78
C ILE A 477 -37.30 20.11 -9.31
N ASP A 478 -36.36 21.07 -9.12
CA ASP A 478 -36.54 22.44 -9.64
C ASP A 478 -36.53 22.48 -11.17
N CYS A 479 -35.68 21.70 -11.84
CA CYS A 479 -35.69 21.61 -13.31
C CYS A 479 -36.98 20.98 -13.86
N ASN A 480 -37.56 20.02 -13.17
CA ASN A 480 -38.83 19.42 -13.57
C ASN A 480 -40.01 20.37 -13.32
N ASN A 481 -40.04 21.10 -12.21
CA ASN A 481 -41.06 22.11 -11.91
C ASN A 481 -41.01 23.30 -12.89
N LEU A 482 -39.80 23.68 -13.36
CA LEU A 482 -39.65 24.72 -14.37
C LEU A 482 -40.07 24.26 -15.76
N LYS A 483 -40.00 22.95 -16.08
CA LYS A 483 -40.51 22.39 -17.35
C LYS A 483 -42.02 22.20 -17.37
N THR A 484 -42.66 21.90 -16.23
CA THR A 484 -44.09 21.82 -16.10
C THR A 484 -44.78 23.20 -16.21
N ASN A 485 -44.23 24.22 -15.53
CA ASN A 485 -44.73 25.61 -15.64
C ASN A 485 -44.53 26.27 -17.00
N ARG A 486 -43.68 25.74 -17.89
CA ARG A 486 -43.53 26.19 -19.32
C ARG A 486 -44.48 25.52 -20.28
N LYS A 487 -45.17 24.46 -19.88
CA LYS A 487 -46.19 23.80 -20.71
C LYS A 487 -47.63 24.27 -20.42
N GLU A 488 -47.80 25.05 -19.37
CA GLU A 488 -49.07 25.63 -18.99
C GLU A 488 -49.20 27.13 -19.37
N LYS A 489 -48.24 27.70 -20.05
CA LYS A 489 -48.32 29.01 -20.70
C LYS A 489 -48.15 28.82 -22.24
#